data_e94a7a7c5860d8e2cbcb624474790259
#
_entry.id   e94a7a7c5860d8e2cbcb624474790259
#
_cell.length_a   1.000
_cell.length_b   1.000
_cell.length_c   1.000
_cell.angle_alpha   90.00
_cell.angle_beta   90.00
_cell.angle_gamma   90.00
#
_symmetry.space_group_name_H-M   'P 1'
#
loop_
_entity.id
_entity.type
_entity.pdbx_description
1 polymer ?
#
loop_
_entity_poly.entity_id
_entity_poly.type
_entity_poly.pdbx_seq_one_letter_code
_entity_poly.pdbx_strand_id
1 'polypeptide(L)'
;RGKHQEIKKEQKTTTLTSVSNSNAIKIDACGLSCPGPIMKLSSTISNLNDGEILEITSTDRGFYSDVEAWCNSTNNTLLNLSNTDKKIVATIQKGVNNEQASQNNNSKNGQTIVVFSNDLDKALASFIIANGAKASGKDVTMFFTFWGLNILRKENITVKKGFIDKMFGFMMPIGADHFTLSNLNMGGLGSLMMKQVMKNKNVLSLKELIEQAQNQGVKFIACQMSMDVMGIQKEELIDGVEIGGVAKYIAESNNSNSNLFM
;
A
#
# COMPACT_ATOMS: atom_id res chain seq x y z
N ARG A 1 -5.00 8.64 -50.44
CA ARG A 1 -5.20 9.83 -49.56
C ARG A 1 -6.15 9.42 -48.45
N GLY A 2 -5.62 8.91 -47.34
CA GLY A 2 -6.33 8.57 -46.12
C GLY A 2 -5.82 9.46 -45.02
N LYS A 3 -6.69 10.26 -44.40
CA LYS A 3 -6.40 11.15 -43.27
C LYS A 3 -6.40 10.33 -42.00
N HIS A 4 -5.27 10.28 -41.29
CA HIS A 4 -5.21 9.84 -39.93
C HIS A 4 -5.88 10.90 -39.04
N GLN A 5 -6.92 10.51 -38.30
CA GLN A 5 -7.46 11.30 -37.20
C GLN A 5 -6.75 10.91 -35.92
N GLU A 6 -6.03 11.86 -35.34
CA GLU A 6 -5.49 11.78 -33.99
C GLU A 6 -6.63 11.91 -32.98
N ILE A 7 -6.79 10.88 -32.16
CA ILE A 7 -7.71 10.92 -31.02
C ILE A 7 -6.97 11.58 -29.85
N LYS A 8 -7.26 12.85 -29.60
CA LYS A 8 -6.86 13.55 -28.38
C LYS A 8 -7.56 12.89 -27.18
N LYS A 9 -6.79 12.30 -26.26
CA LYS A 9 -7.25 11.93 -24.93
C LYS A 9 -7.46 13.22 -24.14
N GLU A 10 -8.70 13.59 -23.90
CA GLU A 10 -9.05 14.63 -22.93
C GLU A 10 -8.74 14.14 -21.51
N GLN A 11 -7.79 14.77 -20.88
CA GLN A 11 -7.58 14.70 -19.43
C GLN A 11 -8.75 15.45 -18.77
N LYS A 12 -9.62 14.71 -18.10
CA LYS A 12 -10.70 15.25 -17.30
C LYS A 12 -10.10 15.88 -16.04
N THR A 13 -9.71 17.15 -16.14
CA THR A 13 -9.34 17.98 -14.99
C THR A 13 -10.63 18.32 -14.25
N THR A 14 -10.89 17.62 -13.16
CA THR A 14 -11.97 17.99 -12.24
C THR A 14 -11.52 19.23 -11.48
N THR A 15 -11.99 20.37 -11.90
CA THR A 15 -11.79 21.66 -11.22
C THR A 15 -12.61 21.65 -9.93
N LEU A 16 -11.97 21.26 -8.81
CA LEU A 16 -12.54 21.49 -7.48
C LEU A 16 -12.45 22.98 -7.18
N THR A 17 -13.58 23.57 -6.97
CA THR A 17 -13.75 24.98 -6.60
C THR A 17 -12.93 25.28 -5.36
N SER A 18 -12.03 26.26 -5.43
CA SER A 18 -11.25 26.75 -4.31
C SER A 18 -12.16 27.43 -3.29
N VAL A 19 -12.58 26.69 -2.27
CA VAL A 19 -13.22 27.25 -1.09
C VAL A 19 -12.10 27.80 -0.21
N SER A 20 -11.87 29.10 -0.28
CA SER A 20 -11.00 29.82 0.66
C SER A 20 -11.72 29.93 2.01
N ASN A 21 -11.56 28.91 2.87
CA ASN A 21 -12.12 28.92 4.22
C ASN A 21 -11.18 29.64 5.18
N SER A 22 -11.50 30.89 5.51
CA SER A 22 -10.79 31.72 6.50
C SER A 22 -10.88 31.19 7.94
N ASN A 23 -11.61 30.11 8.21
CA ASN A 23 -11.87 29.56 9.54
C ASN A 23 -11.34 28.12 9.75
N ALA A 24 -10.48 27.61 8.89
CA ALA A 24 -9.92 26.28 9.08
C ALA A 24 -8.88 26.26 10.23
N ILE A 25 -9.02 25.33 11.15
CA ILE A 25 -8.01 25.08 12.18
C ILE A 25 -6.79 24.44 11.49
N LYS A 26 -5.61 25.04 11.67
CA LYS A 26 -4.38 24.58 11.02
C LYS A 26 -3.49 23.83 12.00
N ILE A 27 -3.04 22.64 11.59
CA ILE A 27 -2.08 21.85 12.35
C ILE A 27 -0.89 21.43 11.48
N ASP A 28 0.29 21.43 12.08
CA ASP A 28 1.52 21.01 11.42
C ASP A 28 1.95 19.64 11.94
N ALA A 29 2.02 18.65 11.05
CA ALA A 29 2.50 17.31 11.30
C ALA A 29 3.80 17.01 10.54
N CYS A 30 4.51 18.05 10.07
CA CYS A 30 5.81 17.90 9.43
C CYS A 30 6.82 17.24 10.37
N GLY A 31 7.66 16.37 9.81
CA GLY A 31 8.65 15.60 10.58
C GLY A 31 8.11 14.38 11.32
N LEU A 32 6.79 14.19 11.35
CA LEU A 32 6.20 12.95 11.85
C LEU A 32 6.16 11.92 10.71
N SER A 33 6.52 10.67 11.04
CA SER A 33 6.36 9.52 10.15
C SER A 33 5.13 8.71 10.55
N CYS A 34 4.57 7.93 9.60
CA CYS A 34 3.44 7.03 9.84
C CYS A 34 3.66 6.20 11.14
N PRO A 35 2.66 6.11 12.04
CA PRO A 35 1.28 6.63 11.92
C PRO A 35 1.09 8.05 12.47
N GLY A 36 2.14 8.78 12.80
CA GLY A 36 2.13 10.07 13.52
C GLY A 36 1.18 11.12 12.94
N PRO A 37 1.20 11.43 11.62
CA PRO A 37 0.29 12.41 11.02
C PRO A 37 -1.19 12.04 11.19
N ILE A 38 -1.56 10.78 10.98
CA ILE A 38 -2.93 10.29 11.15
C ILE A 38 -3.36 10.33 12.62
N MET A 39 -2.48 9.99 13.57
CA MET A 39 -2.78 10.09 15.00
C MET A 39 -3.04 11.54 15.42
N LYS A 40 -2.22 12.49 14.93
CA LYS A 40 -2.40 13.91 15.20
C LYS A 40 -3.68 14.45 14.58
N LEU A 41 -4.00 14.05 13.34
CA LEU A 41 -5.26 14.36 12.68
C LEU A 41 -6.45 13.85 13.51
N SER A 42 -6.45 12.57 13.87
CA SER A 42 -7.52 11.92 14.63
C SER A 42 -7.76 12.58 16.00
N SER A 43 -6.70 12.87 16.74
CA SER A 43 -6.81 13.51 18.06
C SER A 43 -7.32 14.95 17.98
N THR A 44 -6.97 15.69 16.91
CA THR A 44 -7.43 17.07 16.75
C THR A 44 -8.87 17.10 16.28
N ILE A 45 -9.24 16.30 15.27
CA ILE A 45 -10.59 16.33 14.71
C ILE A 45 -11.66 15.83 15.70
N SER A 46 -11.29 14.96 16.65
CA SER A 46 -12.22 14.52 17.71
C SER A 46 -12.70 15.65 18.61
N ASN A 47 -11.89 16.71 18.76
CA ASN A 47 -12.23 17.89 19.57
C ASN A 47 -13.01 18.98 18.80
N LEU A 48 -13.24 18.80 17.50
CA LEU A 48 -14.03 19.74 16.68
C LEU A 48 -15.52 19.43 16.76
N ASN A 49 -16.33 20.38 16.36
CA ASN A 49 -17.76 20.17 16.13
C ASN A 49 -18.00 19.67 14.68
N ASP A 50 -19.14 19.02 14.44
CA ASP A 50 -19.52 18.59 13.11
C ASP A 50 -19.64 19.79 12.16
N GLY A 51 -19.07 19.65 10.96
CA GLY A 51 -18.99 20.70 9.97
C GLY A 51 -17.76 21.61 10.07
N GLU A 52 -17.02 21.61 11.18
CA GLU A 52 -15.76 22.36 11.29
C GLU A 52 -14.67 21.79 10.39
N ILE A 53 -13.78 22.67 9.97
CA ILE A 53 -12.76 22.38 8.98
C ILE A 53 -11.37 22.40 9.62
N LEU A 54 -10.58 21.40 9.31
CA LEU A 54 -9.20 21.25 9.72
C LEU A 54 -8.29 21.16 8.48
N GLU A 55 -7.19 21.90 8.51
CA GLU A 55 -6.09 21.81 7.53
C GLU A 55 -4.87 21.22 8.21
N ILE A 56 -4.35 20.11 7.68
CA ILE A 56 -3.14 19.45 8.17
C ILE A 56 -2.06 19.45 7.12
N THR A 57 -0.83 19.80 7.52
CA THR A 57 0.37 19.71 6.69
C THR A 57 1.26 18.58 7.17
N SER A 58 1.75 17.74 6.28
CA SER A 58 2.68 16.63 6.55
C SER A 58 3.79 16.54 5.51
N THR A 59 4.95 16.00 5.91
CA THR A 59 6.05 15.63 5.02
C THR A 59 6.16 14.11 4.79
N ASP A 60 5.33 13.32 5.47
CA ASP A 60 5.25 11.87 5.28
C ASP A 60 4.55 11.53 3.96
N ARG A 61 5.24 10.82 3.07
CA ARG A 61 4.71 10.45 1.74
C ARG A 61 3.50 9.53 1.83
N GLY A 62 3.44 8.66 2.84
CA GLY A 62 2.33 7.75 3.08
C GLY A 62 1.04 8.49 3.44
N PHE A 63 1.16 9.66 4.04
CA PHE A 63 0.01 10.47 4.46
C PHE A 63 -0.95 10.82 3.32
N TYR A 64 -0.46 10.96 2.07
CA TYR A 64 -1.31 11.28 0.92
C TYR A 64 -2.40 10.23 0.68
N SER A 65 -2.06 8.95 0.71
CA SER A 65 -3.02 7.85 0.55
C SER A 65 -3.75 7.51 1.85
N ASP A 66 -3.09 7.72 2.98
CA ASP A 66 -3.64 7.40 4.29
C ASP A 66 -4.76 8.34 4.70
N VAL A 67 -4.64 9.65 4.41
CA VAL A 67 -5.66 10.63 4.78
C VAL A 67 -6.98 10.40 4.04
N GLU A 68 -6.92 10.03 2.75
CA GLU A 68 -8.11 9.68 1.98
C GLU A 68 -8.80 8.43 2.54
N ALA A 69 -8.01 7.37 2.76
CA ALA A 69 -8.52 6.13 3.34
C ALA A 69 -9.10 6.35 4.75
N TRP A 70 -8.44 7.19 5.56
CA TRP A 70 -8.90 7.53 6.90
C TRP A 70 -10.21 8.33 6.88
N CYS A 71 -10.33 9.34 6.03
CA CYS A 71 -11.57 10.11 5.88
C CYS A 71 -12.74 9.20 5.52
N ASN A 72 -12.55 8.31 4.53
CA ASN A 72 -13.59 7.37 4.09
C ASN A 72 -14.01 6.39 5.18
N SER A 73 -13.08 5.98 6.06
CA SER A 73 -13.36 5.01 7.13
C SER A 73 -13.91 5.65 8.41
N THR A 74 -13.80 6.97 8.57
CA THR A 74 -14.17 7.70 9.81
C THR A 74 -15.31 8.69 9.63
N ASN A 75 -16.03 8.63 8.52
CA ASN A 75 -17.15 9.49 8.21
C ASN A 75 -16.79 11.00 8.17
N ASN A 76 -15.55 11.32 7.78
CA ASN A 76 -15.10 12.69 7.55
C ASN A 76 -14.98 12.98 6.06
N THR A 77 -15.12 14.24 5.65
CA THR A 77 -15.03 14.62 4.24
C THR A 77 -13.67 15.23 3.93
N LEU A 78 -12.94 14.64 2.98
CA LEU A 78 -11.73 15.24 2.42
C LEU A 78 -12.13 16.28 1.38
N LEU A 79 -11.96 17.58 1.72
CA LEU A 79 -12.33 18.70 0.84
C LEU A 79 -11.24 19.00 -0.19
N ASN A 80 -9.98 18.93 0.22
CA ASN A 80 -8.84 19.20 -0.65
C ASN A 80 -7.64 18.37 -0.24
N LEU A 81 -6.85 17.95 -1.22
CA LEU A 81 -5.58 17.25 -1.02
C LEU A 81 -4.58 17.71 -2.05
N SER A 82 -3.48 18.30 -1.60
CA SER A 82 -2.41 18.78 -2.47
C SER A 82 -1.05 18.24 -2.03
N ASN A 83 -0.16 18.06 -2.98
CA ASN A 83 1.23 17.66 -2.75
C ASN A 83 2.15 18.63 -3.52
N THR A 84 2.74 19.58 -2.79
CA THR A 84 3.57 20.64 -3.37
C THR A 84 4.84 20.77 -2.54
N ASP A 85 6.01 20.87 -3.17
CA ASP A 85 7.30 21.08 -2.52
C ASP A 85 7.61 20.12 -1.36
N LYS A 86 7.34 18.84 -1.55
CA LYS A 86 7.51 17.77 -0.54
C LYS A 86 6.61 17.93 0.70
N LYS A 87 5.60 18.76 0.63
CA LYS A 87 4.57 18.91 1.66
C LYS A 87 3.23 18.47 1.12
N ILE A 88 2.54 17.67 1.91
CA ILE A 88 1.17 17.25 1.67
C ILE A 88 0.27 18.11 2.55
N VAL A 89 -0.70 18.77 1.95
CA VAL A 89 -1.69 19.58 2.66
C VAL A 89 -3.06 18.97 2.39
N ALA A 90 -3.75 18.57 3.45
CA ALA A 90 -5.11 18.05 3.40
C ALA A 90 -6.05 18.96 4.17
N THR A 91 -7.21 19.25 3.58
CA THR A 91 -8.31 20.00 4.20
C THR A 91 -9.47 19.04 4.42
N ILE A 92 -9.87 18.87 5.65
CA ILE A 92 -10.85 17.86 6.08
C ILE A 92 -11.99 18.56 6.83
N GLN A 93 -13.24 18.19 6.54
CA GLN A 93 -14.42 18.60 7.26
C GLN A 93 -14.94 17.46 8.13
N LYS A 94 -15.21 17.74 9.40
CA LYS A 94 -15.74 16.75 10.34
C LYS A 94 -17.21 16.43 10.05
N GLY A 95 -17.55 15.14 10.03
CA GLY A 95 -18.92 14.64 10.24
C GLY A 95 -19.94 14.85 9.12
N VAL A 96 -19.55 15.16 7.86
CA VAL A 96 -20.51 15.52 6.81
C VAL A 96 -20.75 14.44 5.75
N ASN A 97 -20.15 13.28 5.84
CA ASN A 97 -20.37 12.18 4.89
C ASN A 97 -21.66 11.40 5.17
N ASN A 98 -22.82 12.03 4.95
CA ASN A 98 -24.12 11.38 5.23
C ASN A 98 -24.65 10.46 4.10
N GLU A 99 -24.05 10.39 2.92
CA GLU A 99 -24.67 9.67 1.81
C GLU A 99 -23.94 8.40 1.34
N GLN A 100 -22.68 8.18 1.67
CA GLN A 100 -21.94 7.01 1.21
C GLN A 100 -21.64 5.95 2.28
N ALA A 101 -21.66 6.30 3.56
CA ALA A 101 -21.43 5.36 4.66
C ALA A 101 -22.65 4.46 4.98
N SER A 102 -23.85 4.85 4.53
CA SER A 102 -25.10 4.13 4.86
C SER A 102 -25.50 3.03 3.88
N GLN A 103 -24.77 2.82 2.79
CA GLN A 103 -25.16 1.81 1.77
C GLN A 103 -24.21 0.63 1.61
N ASN A 104 -23.12 0.55 2.36
CA ASN A 104 -22.25 -0.65 2.34
C ASN A 104 -22.65 -1.68 3.40
N ASN A 105 -23.94 -2.06 3.44
CA ASN A 105 -24.37 -3.36 3.94
C ASN A 105 -24.05 -4.51 2.95
N ASN A 106 -23.14 -4.29 2.01
CA ASN A 106 -22.52 -5.38 1.26
C ASN A 106 -21.74 -6.22 2.26
N SER A 107 -22.10 -7.46 2.43
CA SER A 107 -21.38 -8.47 3.21
C SER A 107 -19.89 -8.29 2.96
N LYS A 108 -19.13 -7.96 4.01
CA LYS A 108 -17.67 -7.84 3.92
C LYS A 108 -17.13 -9.08 3.25
N ASN A 109 -16.65 -8.99 2.04
CA ASN A 109 -16.14 -10.12 1.26
C ASN A 109 -14.63 -10.01 1.00
N GLY A 110 -13.97 -9.07 1.67
CA GLY A 110 -12.54 -8.87 1.55
C GLY A 110 -11.73 -9.85 2.37
N GLN A 111 -10.49 -10.02 1.96
CA GLN A 111 -9.43 -10.68 2.73
C GLN A 111 -8.17 -9.82 2.69
N THR A 112 -7.59 -9.53 3.85
CA THR A 112 -6.28 -8.89 3.93
C THR A 112 -5.21 -9.87 4.42
N ILE A 113 -4.01 -9.74 3.86
CA ILE A 113 -2.84 -10.52 4.24
C ILE A 113 -1.69 -9.55 4.47
N VAL A 114 -1.20 -9.49 5.71
CA VAL A 114 0.05 -8.78 6.02
C VAL A 114 1.21 -9.71 5.73
N VAL A 115 2.10 -9.30 4.83
CA VAL A 115 3.31 -10.04 4.47
C VAL A 115 4.50 -9.33 5.10
N PHE A 116 5.00 -9.89 6.18
CA PHE A 116 6.12 -9.36 6.95
C PHE A 116 7.44 -10.04 6.61
N SER A 117 7.41 -11.35 6.38
CA SER A 117 8.60 -12.17 6.14
C SER A 117 8.89 -12.31 4.65
N ASN A 118 10.17 -12.45 4.31
CA ASN A 118 10.65 -12.83 2.99
C ASN A 118 11.15 -14.29 2.94
N ASP A 119 10.83 -15.11 3.95
CA ASP A 119 11.11 -16.53 3.88
C ASP A 119 10.30 -17.16 2.73
N LEU A 120 10.95 -18.01 1.93
CA LEU A 120 10.36 -18.59 0.72
C LEU A 120 9.04 -19.33 1.02
N ASP A 121 9.03 -20.13 2.06
CA ASP A 121 7.84 -20.91 2.47
C ASP A 121 6.68 -20.03 2.93
N LYS A 122 6.96 -18.97 3.68
CA LYS A 122 5.93 -17.99 4.11
C LYS A 122 5.42 -17.16 2.94
N ALA A 123 6.32 -16.73 2.06
CA ALA A 123 5.94 -16.02 0.84
C ALA A 123 5.05 -16.90 -0.06
N LEU A 124 5.45 -18.16 -0.30
CA LEU A 124 4.64 -19.12 -1.06
C LEU A 124 3.24 -19.28 -0.44
N ALA A 125 3.17 -19.52 0.89
CA ALA A 125 1.90 -19.67 1.59
C ALA A 125 1.00 -18.43 1.44
N SER A 126 1.58 -17.22 1.56
CA SER A 126 0.85 -15.96 1.41
C SER A 126 0.19 -15.84 0.04
N PHE A 127 0.94 -16.13 -1.04
CA PHE A 127 0.42 -16.04 -2.41
C PHE A 127 -0.52 -17.18 -2.79
N ILE A 128 -0.29 -18.41 -2.28
CA ILE A 128 -1.23 -19.52 -2.46
C ILE A 128 -2.58 -19.19 -1.84
N ILE A 129 -2.59 -18.64 -0.60
CA ILE A 129 -3.82 -18.23 0.07
C ILE A 129 -4.48 -17.06 -0.67
N ALA A 130 -3.71 -16.05 -1.10
CA ALA A 130 -4.22 -14.91 -1.84
C ALA A 130 -4.91 -15.33 -3.15
N ASN A 131 -4.24 -16.15 -3.95
CA ASN A 131 -4.78 -16.66 -5.21
C ASN A 131 -6.01 -17.54 -5.00
N GLY A 132 -5.99 -18.41 -3.97
CA GLY A 132 -7.14 -19.24 -3.61
C GLY A 132 -8.34 -18.43 -3.13
N ALA A 133 -8.13 -17.39 -2.33
CA ALA A 133 -9.17 -16.48 -1.89
C ALA A 133 -9.76 -15.68 -3.07
N LYS A 134 -8.92 -15.21 -3.98
CA LYS A 134 -9.38 -14.50 -5.19
C LYS A 134 -10.19 -15.42 -6.10
N ALA A 135 -9.74 -16.67 -6.29
CA ALA A 135 -10.47 -17.68 -7.04
C ALA A 135 -11.84 -18.04 -6.40
N SER A 136 -11.96 -17.84 -5.08
CA SER A 136 -13.22 -18.00 -4.33
C SER A 136 -14.12 -16.75 -4.36
N GLY A 137 -13.79 -15.75 -5.19
CA GLY A 137 -14.57 -14.53 -5.38
C GLY A 137 -14.36 -13.45 -4.32
N LYS A 138 -13.30 -13.56 -3.48
CA LYS A 138 -12.99 -12.52 -2.50
C LYS A 138 -12.21 -11.37 -3.12
N ASP A 139 -12.36 -10.19 -2.54
CA ASP A 139 -11.47 -9.06 -2.78
C ASP A 139 -10.25 -9.19 -1.87
N VAL A 140 -9.07 -9.35 -2.49
CA VAL A 140 -7.85 -9.66 -1.74
C VAL A 140 -6.89 -8.48 -1.79
N THR A 141 -6.45 -8.05 -0.61
CA THR A 141 -5.40 -7.04 -0.44
C THR A 141 -4.23 -7.63 0.34
N MET A 142 -3.03 -7.55 -0.22
CA MET A 142 -1.78 -7.93 0.44
C MET A 142 -1.00 -6.67 0.82
N PHE A 143 -0.69 -6.53 2.11
CA PHE A 143 0.07 -5.40 2.66
C PHE A 143 1.49 -5.85 3.02
N PHE A 144 2.47 -5.34 2.29
CA PHE A 144 3.86 -5.71 2.43
C PHE A 144 4.59 -4.72 3.32
N THR A 145 5.25 -5.22 4.35
CA THR A 145 5.98 -4.40 5.32
C THR A 145 7.30 -5.07 5.69
N PHE A 146 8.29 -4.28 6.08
CA PHE A 146 9.63 -4.73 6.44
C PHE A 146 10.22 -5.73 5.42
N TRP A 147 10.61 -6.92 5.86
CA TRP A 147 11.27 -7.93 5.01
C TRP A 147 10.38 -8.40 3.85
N GLY A 148 9.06 -8.39 4.03
CA GLY A 148 8.10 -8.73 2.98
C GLY A 148 8.19 -7.81 1.75
N LEU A 149 8.68 -6.57 1.90
CA LEU A 149 8.90 -5.65 0.78
C LEU A 149 9.88 -6.20 -0.26
N ASN A 150 10.86 -7.01 0.16
CA ASN A 150 11.83 -7.60 -0.75
C ASN A 150 11.19 -8.51 -1.81
N ILE A 151 10.01 -9.08 -1.50
CA ILE A 151 9.26 -9.93 -2.44
C ILE A 151 8.80 -9.14 -3.67
N LEU A 152 8.49 -7.85 -3.46
CA LEU A 152 8.01 -6.96 -4.52
C LEU A 152 9.14 -6.25 -5.28
N ARG A 153 10.42 -6.46 -4.93
CA ARG A 153 11.52 -5.76 -5.60
C ARG A 153 11.86 -6.40 -6.94
N LYS A 154 11.99 -5.55 -7.95
CA LYS A 154 12.47 -5.92 -9.28
C LYS A 154 13.94 -6.35 -9.22
N GLU A 155 14.27 -7.41 -9.91
CA GLU A 155 15.66 -7.81 -10.15
C GLU A 155 16.33 -6.83 -11.12
N ASN A 156 17.64 -6.63 -10.97
CA ASN A 156 18.48 -5.87 -11.91
C ASN A 156 18.14 -4.39 -12.12
N ILE A 157 17.54 -3.72 -11.13
CA ILE A 157 17.35 -2.26 -11.17
C ILE A 157 18.38 -1.57 -10.29
N THR A 158 19.06 -0.56 -10.88
CA THR A 158 19.95 0.33 -10.15
C THR A 158 19.28 1.70 -9.99
N VAL A 159 19.00 2.09 -8.75
CA VAL A 159 18.43 3.39 -8.40
C VAL A 159 19.50 4.23 -7.69
N LYS A 160 19.51 5.56 -7.93
CA LYS A 160 20.39 6.48 -7.21
C LYS A 160 19.91 6.63 -5.77
N LYS A 161 20.71 6.12 -4.82
CA LYS A 161 20.42 6.12 -3.38
C LYS A 161 21.52 6.78 -2.59
N GLY A 162 21.21 7.19 -1.36
CA GLY A 162 22.18 7.60 -0.35
C GLY A 162 23.13 6.44 0.02
N PHE A 163 24.24 6.75 0.68
CA PHE A 163 25.26 5.74 1.02
C PHE A 163 24.69 4.63 1.96
N ILE A 164 23.92 5.02 2.95
CA ILE A 164 23.31 4.09 3.92
C ILE A 164 22.28 3.18 3.23
N ASP A 165 21.42 3.76 2.38
CA ASP A 165 20.39 3.01 1.64
C ASP A 165 21.00 2.02 0.64
N LYS A 166 22.16 2.37 0.06
CA LYS A 166 22.93 1.45 -0.80
C LYS A 166 23.48 0.26 -0.01
N MET A 167 24.00 0.51 1.19
CA MET A 167 24.55 -0.54 2.05
C MET A 167 23.44 -1.52 2.48
N PHE A 168 22.28 -1.03 2.91
CA PHE A 168 21.12 -1.87 3.21
C PHE A 168 20.64 -2.64 1.98
N GLY A 169 20.54 -1.95 0.83
CA GLY A 169 20.12 -2.59 -0.42
C GLY A 169 21.03 -3.74 -0.87
N PHE A 170 22.34 -3.64 -0.62
CA PHE A 170 23.31 -4.70 -0.95
C PHE A 170 23.20 -5.92 -0.01
N MET A 171 22.82 -5.71 1.26
CA MET A 171 22.71 -6.77 2.26
C MET A 171 21.39 -7.56 2.17
N MET A 172 20.37 -7.01 1.52
CA MET A 172 19.04 -7.61 1.43
C MET A 172 18.91 -8.49 0.17
N PRO A 173 18.30 -9.68 0.27
CA PRO A 173 17.95 -10.46 -0.91
C PRO A 173 16.95 -9.69 -1.78
N ILE A 174 17.16 -9.70 -3.10
CA ILE A 174 16.34 -9.01 -4.08
C ILE A 174 15.67 -10.03 -4.99
N GLY A 175 14.34 -9.94 -5.13
CA GLY A 175 13.58 -10.77 -6.06
C GLY A 175 13.20 -12.14 -5.54
N ALA A 176 12.17 -12.72 -6.14
CA ALA A 176 11.52 -13.96 -5.70
C ALA A 176 12.44 -15.20 -5.72
N ASP A 177 13.55 -15.16 -6.48
CA ASP A 177 14.43 -16.31 -6.66
C ASP A 177 15.53 -16.43 -5.61
N HIS A 178 15.75 -15.42 -4.77
CA HIS A 178 16.85 -15.37 -3.82
C HIS A 178 16.47 -15.65 -2.36
N PHE A 179 15.21 -16.02 -2.11
CA PHE A 179 14.73 -16.26 -0.75
C PHE A 179 15.12 -17.64 -0.22
N THR A 180 15.42 -17.66 1.07
CA THR A 180 15.76 -18.85 1.82
C THR A 180 14.56 -19.39 2.56
N LEU A 181 14.59 -20.67 2.94
CA LEU A 181 13.57 -21.25 3.81
C LEU A 181 13.71 -20.76 5.24
N SER A 182 12.59 -20.63 5.95
CA SER A 182 12.54 -20.30 7.39
C SER A 182 13.25 -21.37 8.24
N ASN A 183 13.15 -22.64 7.83
CA ASN A 183 13.79 -23.79 8.46
C ASN A 183 14.48 -24.67 7.42
N LEU A 184 15.46 -25.45 7.84
CA LEU A 184 16.21 -26.40 6.97
C LEU A 184 16.89 -25.74 5.77
N ASN A 185 17.28 -24.47 5.89
CA ASN A 185 17.91 -23.74 4.78
C ASN A 185 19.28 -24.32 4.39
N MET A 186 20.05 -24.85 5.34
CA MET A 186 21.34 -25.55 5.12
C MET A 186 22.29 -24.80 4.16
N GLY A 187 22.44 -23.49 4.35
CA GLY A 187 23.26 -22.64 3.48
C GLY A 187 22.67 -22.43 2.07
N GLY A 188 21.35 -22.55 1.91
CA GLY A 188 20.65 -22.38 0.61
C GLY A 188 20.33 -23.71 -0.09
N LEU A 189 20.89 -24.83 0.34
CA LEU A 189 20.61 -26.13 -0.26
C LEU A 189 19.14 -26.54 -0.06
N GLY A 190 18.57 -26.23 1.11
CA GLY A 190 17.15 -26.51 1.40
C GLY A 190 16.20 -25.80 0.46
N SER A 191 16.43 -24.51 0.16
CA SER A 191 15.59 -23.76 -0.79
C SER A 191 15.73 -24.30 -2.22
N LEU A 192 16.92 -24.73 -2.64
CA LEU A 192 17.13 -25.35 -3.94
C LEU A 192 16.37 -26.68 -4.05
N MET A 193 16.46 -27.52 -3.01
CA MET A 193 15.72 -28.79 -2.96
C MET A 193 14.21 -28.56 -2.97
N MET A 194 13.71 -27.57 -2.21
CA MET A 194 12.28 -27.23 -2.19
C MET A 194 11.80 -26.82 -3.58
N LYS A 195 12.52 -25.94 -4.27
CA LYS A 195 12.18 -25.51 -5.65
C LYS A 195 12.15 -26.71 -6.61
N GLN A 196 13.10 -27.65 -6.48
CA GLN A 196 13.11 -28.86 -7.31
C GLN A 196 11.91 -29.77 -7.01
N VAL A 197 11.56 -29.95 -5.74
CA VAL A 197 10.37 -30.74 -5.35
C VAL A 197 9.09 -30.07 -5.85
N MET A 198 8.97 -28.75 -5.71
CA MET A 198 7.84 -27.98 -6.24
C MET A 198 7.67 -28.19 -7.74
N LYS A 199 8.77 -28.09 -8.51
CA LYS A 199 8.76 -28.35 -9.96
C LYS A 199 8.28 -29.77 -10.28
N ASN A 200 8.79 -30.78 -9.56
CA ASN A 200 8.43 -32.19 -9.75
C ASN A 200 6.96 -32.48 -9.40
N LYS A 201 6.36 -31.64 -8.53
CA LYS A 201 4.96 -31.75 -8.10
C LYS A 201 4.03 -30.79 -8.83
N ASN A 202 4.51 -30.07 -9.84
CA ASN A 202 3.77 -29.07 -10.60
C ASN A 202 3.19 -27.96 -9.70
N VAL A 203 3.91 -27.60 -8.62
CA VAL A 203 3.60 -26.44 -7.78
C VAL A 203 4.26 -25.22 -8.39
N LEU A 204 3.48 -24.15 -8.57
CA LEU A 204 3.96 -22.89 -9.15
C LEU A 204 5.10 -22.29 -8.31
N SER A 205 6.08 -21.70 -8.97
CA SER A 205 7.12 -20.89 -8.33
C SER A 205 6.54 -19.62 -7.71
N LEU A 206 7.27 -19.00 -6.79
CA LEU A 206 6.83 -17.73 -6.18
C LEU A 206 6.58 -16.66 -7.24
N LYS A 207 7.43 -16.58 -8.27
CA LYS A 207 7.27 -15.63 -9.37
C LYS A 207 5.96 -15.84 -10.13
N GLU A 208 5.66 -17.08 -10.50
CA GLU A 208 4.41 -17.42 -11.17
C GLU A 208 3.18 -17.13 -10.29
N LEU A 209 3.28 -17.36 -8.98
CA LEU A 209 2.19 -17.04 -8.03
C LEU A 209 1.98 -15.54 -7.90
N ILE A 210 3.04 -14.72 -7.91
CA ILE A 210 2.95 -13.25 -7.92
C ILE A 210 2.27 -12.76 -9.19
N GLU A 211 2.72 -13.23 -10.37
CA GLU A 211 2.13 -12.89 -11.66
C GLU A 211 0.65 -13.30 -11.72
N GLN A 212 0.32 -14.47 -11.21
CA GLN A 212 -1.07 -14.94 -11.14
C GLN A 212 -1.92 -14.02 -10.24
N ALA A 213 -1.42 -13.62 -9.07
CA ALA A 213 -2.11 -12.73 -8.16
C ALA A 213 -2.37 -11.35 -8.80
N GLN A 214 -1.38 -10.78 -9.49
CA GLN A 214 -1.54 -9.53 -10.22
C GLN A 214 -2.59 -9.65 -11.33
N ASN A 215 -2.54 -10.71 -12.13
CA ASN A 215 -3.48 -10.96 -13.23
C ASN A 215 -4.92 -11.15 -12.74
N GLN A 216 -5.09 -11.72 -11.54
CA GLN A 216 -6.40 -11.87 -10.89
C GLN A 216 -6.89 -10.59 -10.19
N GLY A 217 -6.09 -9.52 -10.18
CA GLY A 217 -6.45 -8.25 -9.55
C GLY A 217 -6.36 -8.29 -8.01
N VAL A 218 -5.42 -9.06 -7.46
CA VAL A 218 -5.03 -8.91 -6.05
C VAL A 218 -4.33 -7.57 -5.87
N LYS A 219 -4.78 -6.78 -4.90
CA LYS A 219 -4.22 -5.47 -4.59
C LYS A 219 -2.94 -5.64 -3.75
N PHE A 220 -1.84 -5.06 -4.20
CA PHE A 220 -0.57 -5.01 -3.46
C PHE A 220 -0.33 -3.62 -2.91
N ILE A 221 -0.11 -3.51 -1.60
CA ILE A 221 0.22 -2.26 -0.92
C ILE A 221 1.58 -2.41 -0.24
N ALA A 222 2.52 -1.53 -0.57
CA ALA A 222 3.81 -1.43 0.09
C ALA A 222 3.77 -0.36 1.20
N CYS A 223 4.25 -0.72 2.39
CA CYS A 223 4.28 0.17 3.54
C CYS A 223 5.33 1.27 3.35
N GLN A 224 4.89 2.54 3.21
CA GLN A 224 5.80 3.68 3.01
C GLN A 224 6.82 3.82 4.13
N MET A 225 6.40 3.73 5.39
CA MET A 225 7.32 3.86 6.52
C MET A 225 8.42 2.79 6.48
N SER A 226 8.05 1.54 6.18
CA SER A 226 9.03 0.45 6.06
C SER A 226 9.95 0.64 4.85
N MET A 227 9.45 1.18 3.74
CA MET A 227 10.27 1.54 2.58
C MET A 227 11.31 2.59 2.96
N ASP A 228 10.91 3.65 3.68
CA ASP A 228 11.81 4.72 4.12
C ASP A 228 12.89 4.20 5.09
N VAL A 229 12.50 3.36 6.05
CA VAL A 229 13.45 2.74 7.01
C VAL A 229 14.45 1.81 6.33
N MET A 230 14.00 1.05 5.32
CA MET A 230 14.83 0.06 4.61
C MET A 230 15.53 0.65 3.37
N GLY A 231 15.34 1.94 3.07
CA GLY A 231 15.92 2.60 1.90
C GLY A 231 15.44 2.02 0.57
N ILE A 232 14.19 1.55 0.50
CA ILE A 232 13.56 1.01 -0.71
C ILE A 232 12.81 2.14 -1.41
N GLN A 233 13.05 2.34 -2.70
CA GLN A 233 12.36 3.35 -3.52
C GLN A 233 11.24 2.70 -4.35
N LYS A 234 10.24 3.50 -4.70
CA LYS A 234 9.08 3.03 -5.48
C LYS A 234 9.49 2.40 -6.81
N GLU A 235 10.50 2.94 -7.44
CA GLU A 235 11.04 2.49 -8.73
C GLU A 235 11.61 1.07 -8.67
N GLU A 236 11.98 0.60 -7.46
CA GLU A 236 12.48 -0.76 -7.24
C GLU A 236 11.36 -1.79 -7.16
N LEU A 237 10.11 -1.35 -6.97
CA LEU A 237 8.98 -2.26 -6.83
C LEU A 237 8.42 -2.67 -8.19
N ILE A 238 7.87 -3.87 -8.27
CA ILE A 238 7.13 -4.34 -9.45
C ILE A 238 5.96 -3.40 -9.76
N ASP A 239 5.51 -3.40 -11.01
CA ASP A 239 4.43 -2.51 -11.43
C ASP A 239 3.10 -2.91 -10.77
N GLY A 240 2.19 -1.94 -10.61
CA GLY A 240 0.89 -2.17 -9.99
C GLY A 240 0.88 -2.16 -8.47
N VAL A 241 2.03 -1.94 -7.80
CA VAL A 241 2.08 -1.80 -6.35
C VAL A 241 1.67 -0.38 -5.93
N GLU A 242 0.68 -0.29 -5.05
CA GLU A 242 0.27 0.95 -4.41
C GLU A 242 1.15 1.23 -3.19
N ILE A 243 1.35 2.51 -2.88
CA ILE A 243 2.04 2.91 -1.66
C ILE A 243 1.01 3.36 -0.63
N GLY A 244 1.18 2.92 0.61
CA GLY A 244 0.28 3.31 1.69
C GLY A 244 0.89 3.09 3.07
N GLY A 245 0.26 3.65 4.08
CA GLY A 245 0.61 3.44 5.46
C GLY A 245 -0.43 2.59 6.21
N VAL A 246 -0.39 2.67 7.52
CA VAL A 246 -1.26 1.86 8.40
C VAL A 246 -2.73 2.21 8.23
N ALA A 247 -3.08 3.46 7.98
CA ALA A 247 -4.50 3.85 7.84
C ALA A 247 -5.13 3.23 6.59
N LYS A 248 -4.39 3.18 5.48
CA LYS A 248 -4.82 2.49 4.27
C LYS A 248 -5.02 0.99 4.51
N TYR A 249 -4.08 0.34 5.20
CA TYR A 249 -4.23 -1.06 5.60
C TYR A 249 -5.48 -1.29 6.46
N ILE A 250 -5.71 -0.44 7.48
CA ILE A 250 -6.89 -0.56 8.37
C ILE A 250 -8.19 -0.37 7.59
N ALA A 251 -8.25 0.56 6.64
CA ALA A 251 -9.42 0.75 5.78
C ALA A 251 -9.74 -0.51 4.95
N GLU A 252 -8.74 -1.15 4.35
CA GLU A 252 -8.91 -2.41 3.62
C GLU A 252 -9.32 -3.55 4.58
N SER A 253 -8.70 -3.62 5.77
CA SER A 253 -9.02 -4.61 6.80
C SER A 253 -10.46 -4.49 7.32
N ASN A 254 -10.96 -3.26 7.47
CA ASN A 254 -12.35 -3.02 7.88
C ASN A 254 -13.38 -3.51 6.85
N ASN A 255 -13.00 -3.59 5.58
CA ASN A 255 -13.83 -4.12 4.50
C ASN A 255 -13.63 -5.64 4.29
N SER A 256 -12.81 -6.27 5.13
CA SER A 256 -12.47 -7.68 5.06
C SER A 256 -13.14 -8.48 6.17
N ASN A 257 -13.47 -9.72 5.88
CA ASN A 257 -13.98 -10.69 6.86
C ASN A 257 -12.90 -11.70 7.32
N SER A 258 -11.69 -11.58 6.76
CA SER A 258 -10.53 -12.41 7.09
C SER A 258 -9.26 -11.59 7.01
N ASN A 259 -8.47 -11.60 8.07
CA ASN A 259 -7.19 -10.89 8.15
C ASN A 259 -6.11 -11.87 8.60
N LEU A 260 -5.03 -11.96 7.84
CA LEU A 260 -3.91 -12.86 8.09
C LEU A 260 -2.61 -12.08 8.25
N PHE A 261 -1.71 -12.60 9.07
CA PHE A 261 -0.33 -12.10 9.25
C PHE A 261 0.66 -13.23 8.98
N MET A 262 1.62 -13.01 8.04
CA MET A 262 2.55 -14.03 7.55
C MET A 262 4.02 -13.58 7.61
#